data_83e22447bd8ceceb08818a617d375e81
#
_entry.id   83e22447bd8ceceb08818a617d375e81
#
_cell.length_a   1.000
_cell.length_b   1.000
_cell.length_c   1.000
_cell.angle_alpha   90.00
_cell.angle_beta   90.00
_cell.angle_gamma   90.00
#
_symmetry.space_group_name_H-M   'P 1'
#
loop_
_entity.id
_entity.type
_entity.pdbx_description
1 polymer ?
#
loop_
_entity_poly.entity_id
_entity_poly.type
_entity_poly.pdbx_seq_one_letter_code
_entity_poly.pdbx_strand_id
1 'polypeptide(L)'
;MNPQFPDNGIGFRDPSGAASVILLALIESLLLLALQQDLVEFGHRGTAQWTTLAIAGPTLLCLLIQSARDRYAWTVGAVLLMLLWLLAGYAGSQCADGAEDEVFGPYAAAMTVALFVLTPYLQVWRDHGRRLPYAALFHRAWDNALTLAAAAVFTGAGWAILWLWASLFKIVHLTFFAELFFEARFAFPVTGLFAGLGVMLGRTQSGALRSLLNVCLALGRALLPLIALVAVIFLPTLAFTGLQPLWDTRHATPLLLCLVFGMVSLVNSVFQDGDAAAPYGRALRLLVNLALLSLPAYALIATISLQLRIAQHGWSVDRLWAAVLLGFALLYALGYAIAALRRNGSWLAWLAPVNRLVALALVAVLMLTQSPMFNLRAISVHSQLARVERGDLALDKLDLPYFRWQLGTPGIEALKRLQHDPRVLADEALKARLDEILAQKERWESPGAKSAVSLAAVLKPSPRDAAIPPALLQRMLDLQKGDDKNWPLASTLNDCVQGHASCYLLAADLDRDGRPEWILARDPAAGNAWPLFGEKGGEWQLLGYLGGSNEAMKDEASRKAFAEALAQGRFGVETPAWQDLVIEGQRYRFREQPY
;
A
#
# COMPACT_ATOMS: atom_id res chain seq x y z
N MET A 1 41.97 -16.27 -14.91
CA MET A 1 42.06 -16.80 -13.55
C MET A 1 40.82 -16.32 -12.81
N ASN A 2 39.88 -17.23 -12.54
CA ASN A 2 38.70 -16.94 -11.75
C ASN A 2 39.15 -16.71 -10.29
N PRO A 3 38.83 -15.58 -9.64
CA PRO A 3 39.01 -15.48 -8.20
C PRO A 3 38.05 -16.48 -7.55
N GLN A 4 38.62 -17.51 -6.95
CA GLN A 4 37.87 -18.42 -6.07
C GLN A 4 37.36 -17.58 -4.90
N PHE A 5 36.10 -17.22 -4.96
CA PHE A 5 35.40 -16.67 -3.79
C PHE A 5 35.45 -17.74 -2.69
N PRO A 6 35.89 -17.41 -1.48
CA PRO A 6 35.85 -18.37 -0.39
C PRO A 6 34.41 -18.86 -0.22
N ASP A 7 34.27 -20.14 -0.01
CA ASP A 7 33.00 -20.87 0.13
C ASP A 7 32.33 -20.60 1.47
N ASN A 8 32.23 -19.31 1.86
CA ASN A 8 31.60 -18.80 3.06
C ASN A 8 30.12 -18.48 2.80
N GLY A 9 29.44 -19.34 2.03
CA GLY A 9 28.00 -19.26 1.80
C GLY A 9 27.23 -19.34 3.13
N ILE A 10 25.95 -18.93 3.10
CA ILE A 10 24.99 -19.06 4.22
C ILE A 10 24.65 -20.56 4.47
N GLY A 11 25.53 -21.47 4.11
CA GLY A 11 25.34 -22.91 4.27
C GLY A 11 25.12 -23.31 5.73
N PHE A 12 24.46 -24.44 5.92
CA PHE A 12 24.30 -25.04 7.23
C PHE A 12 25.62 -25.71 7.66
N ARG A 13 25.94 -25.62 8.95
CA ARG A 13 27.10 -26.31 9.53
C ARG A 13 26.88 -27.82 9.61
N ASP A 14 25.62 -28.22 9.77
CA ASP A 14 25.19 -29.60 9.90
C ASP A 14 23.73 -29.78 9.41
N PRO A 15 23.27 -31.03 9.19
CA PRO A 15 21.89 -31.30 8.76
C PRO A 15 20.81 -30.79 9.73
N SER A 16 21.15 -30.61 11.02
CA SER A 16 20.21 -30.12 12.02
C SER A 16 19.78 -28.66 11.75
N GLY A 17 20.66 -27.87 11.13
CA GLY A 17 20.33 -26.50 10.71
C GLY A 17 19.24 -26.47 9.64
N ALA A 18 19.30 -27.33 8.64
CA ALA A 18 18.27 -27.45 7.60
C ALA A 18 16.92 -27.88 8.18
N ALA A 19 16.94 -28.92 9.06
CA ALA A 19 15.74 -29.38 9.74
C ALA A 19 15.12 -28.27 10.62
N SER A 20 15.94 -27.48 11.30
CA SER A 20 15.48 -26.36 12.13
C SER A 20 14.77 -25.29 11.30
N VAL A 21 15.23 -24.98 10.09
CA VAL A 21 14.59 -24.01 9.20
C VAL A 21 13.18 -24.49 8.79
N ILE A 22 13.03 -25.73 8.41
CA ILE A 22 11.72 -26.30 8.06
C ILE A 22 10.79 -26.27 9.27
N LEU A 23 11.30 -26.66 10.45
CA LEU A 23 10.52 -26.66 11.68
C LEU A 23 10.08 -25.23 12.06
N LEU A 24 10.95 -24.25 11.95
CA LEU A 24 10.64 -22.84 12.23
C LEU A 24 9.57 -22.30 11.29
N ALA A 25 9.64 -22.61 9.98
CA ALA A 25 8.63 -22.20 9.02
C ALA A 25 7.27 -22.89 9.27
N LEU A 26 7.27 -24.13 9.73
CA LEU A 26 6.05 -24.83 10.18
C LEU A 26 5.48 -24.18 11.46
N ILE A 27 6.34 -23.84 12.42
CA ILE A 27 5.91 -23.14 13.65
C ILE A 27 5.28 -21.78 13.28
N GLU A 28 5.90 -21.02 12.37
CA GLU A 28 5.35 -19.75 11.86
C GLU A 28 3.94 -19.93 11.34
N SER A 29 3.74 -20.89 10.45
CA SER A 29 2.46 -21.14 9.82
C SER A 29 1.39 -21.63 10.81
N LEU A 30 1.76 -22.46 11.79
CA LEU A 30 0.84 -22.92 12.84
C LEU A 30 0.47 -21.80 13.81
N LEU A 31 1.40 -20.92 14.17
CA LEU A 31 1.11 -19.74 14.98
C LEU A 31 0.16 -18.78 14.26
N LEU A 32 0.37 -18.54 12.97
CA LEU A 32 -0.53 -17.71 12.16
C LEU A 32 -1.93 -18.35 12.03
N LEU A 33 -2.01 -19.66 11.86
CA LEU A 33 -3.28 -20.37 11.86
C LEU A 33 -4.01 -20.21 13.21
N ALA A 34 -3.31 -20.36 14.32
CA ALA A 34 -3.87 -20.19 15.66
C ALA A 34 -4.39 -18.76 15.90
N LEU A 35 -3.67 -17.75 15.41
CA LEU A 35 -4.09 -16.35 15.48
C LEU A 35 -5.31 -16.07 14.58
N GLN A 36 -5.37 -16.66 13.39
CA GLN A 36 -6.50 -16.49 12.47
C GLN A 36 -7.79 -17.13 12.99
N GLN A 37 -7.68 -18.22 13.77
CA GLN A 37 -8.85 -18.92 14.33
C GLN A 37 -9.41 -18.24 15.60
N ASP A 38 -8.88 -17.07 15.98
CA ASP A 38 -9.29 -16.30 17.17
C ASP A 38 -9.43 -17.17 18.43
N LEU A 39 -8.52 -18.17 18.58
CA LEU A 39 -8.53 -19.08 19.73
C LEU A 39 -8.39 -18.34 21.06
N VAL A 40 -7.86 -17.12 21.02
CA VAL A 40 -7.76 -16.19 22.14
C VAL A 40 -8.06 -14.78 21.62
N GLU A 41 -9.04 -14.11 22.20
CA GLU A 41 -9.32 -12.71 21.92
C GLU A 41 -8.20 -11.84 22.49
N PHE A 42 -7.37 -11.33 21.59
CA PHE A 42 -6.37 -10.33 21.92
C PHE A 42 -6.92 -8.94 21.53
N GLY A 43 -6.84 -7.94 22.41
CA GLY A 43 -7.02 -6.56 21.96
C GLY A 43 -5.89 -6.16 20.99
N HIS A 44 -6.03 -5.04 20.28
CA HIS A 44 -5.08 -4.57 19.26
C HIS A 44 -3.61 -4.69 19.66
N ARG A 45 -3.28 -4.42 20.93
CA ARG A 45 -1.92 -4.55 21.47
C ARG A 45 -1.42 -5.99 21.44
N GLY A 46 -2.22 -6.93 21.94
CA GLY A 46 -1.84 -8.34 21.95
C GLY A 46 -1.76 -8.93 20.56
N THR A 47 -2.72 -8.62 19.70
CA THR A 47 -2.72 -9.05 18.29
C THR A 47 -1.45 -8.59 17.58
N ALA A 48 -1.08 -7.31 17.70
CA ALA A 48 0.15 -6.77 17.12
C ALA A 48 1.40 -7.51 17.63
N GLN A 49 1.48 -7.77 18.95
CA GLN A 49 2.60 -8.45 19.57
C GLN A 49 2.74 -9.89 19.07
N TRP A 50 1.68 -10.66 19.14
CA TRP A 50 1.71 -12.07 18.75
C TRP A 50 1.91 -12.26 17.25
N THR A 51 1.25 -11.46 16.41
CA THR A 51 1.46 -11.50 14.95
C THR A 51 2.89 -11.14 14.58
N THR A 52 3.47 -10.11 15.22
CA THR A 52 4.87 -9.73 14.99
C THR A 52 5.82 -10.87 15.38
N LEU A 53 5.63 -11.50 16.54
CA LEU A 53 6.46 -12.63 16.96
C LEU A 53 6.29 -13.84 16.05
N ALA A 54 5.05 -14.15 15.63
CA ALA A 54 4.76 -15.29 14.78
C ALA A 54 5.47 -15.16 13.42
N ILE A 55 5.53 -13.96 12.84
CA ILE A 55 6.14 -13.73 11.52
C ILE A 55 7.65 -13.47 11.67
N ALA A 56 8.04 -12.45 12.44
CA ALA A 56 9.42 -12.00 12.48
C ALA A 56 10.37 -13.00 13.17
N GLY A 57 9.88 -13.75 14.16
CA GLY A 57 10.69 -14.70 14.93
C GLY A 57 11.26 -15.82 14.06
N PRO A 58 10.40 -16.68 13.52
CA PRO A 58 10.86 -17.78 12.68
C PRO A 58 11.59 -17.30 11.43
N THR A 59 11.07 -16.26 10.73
CA THR A 59 11.73 -15.71 9.52
C THR A 59 13.16 -15.22 9.82
N LEU A 60 13.37 -14.46 10.89
CA LEU A 60 14.70 -14.00 11.30
C LEU A 60 15.62 -15.18 11.65
N LEU A 61 15.11 -16.13 12.44
CA LEU A 61 15.87 -17.31 12.83
C LEU A 61 16.20 -18.20 11.62
N CYS A 62 15.30 -18.34 10.66
CA CYS A 62 15.56 -19.07 9.41
C CYS A 62 16.75 -18.48 8.62
N LEU A 63 17.01 -17.19 8.72
CA LEU A 63 18.15 -16.54 8.06
C LEU A 63 19.43 -16.59 8.92
N LEU A 64 19.32 -16.60 10.25
CA LEU A 64 20.45 -16.55 11.17
C LEU A 64 21.02 -17.93 11.55
N ILE A 65 20.17 -18.96 11.70
CA ILE A 65 20.53 -20.26 12.27
C ILE A 65 21.45 -21.06 11.33
N GLN A 66 22.53 -21.63 11.84
CA GLN A 66 23.44 -22.50 11.09
C GLN A 66 23.37 -23.96 11.58
N SER A 67 22.94 -24.18 12.82
CA SER A 67 22.70 -25.49 13.42
C SER A 67 21.63 -25.37 14.50
N ALA A 68 21.00 -26.47 14.91
CA ALA A 68 19.97 -26.46 15.98
C ALA A 68 20.52 -25.91 17.30
N ARG A 69 21.82 -26.04 17.56
CA ARG A 69 22.51 -25.59 18.79
C ARG A 69 23.23 -24.24 18.63
N ASP A 70 22.85 -23.43 17.66
CA ASP A 70 23.48 -22.13 17.40
C ASP A 70 23.11 -21.10 18.49
N ARG A 71 23.94 -21.03 19.55
CA ARG A 71 23.71 -20.13 20.67
C ARG A 71 23.64 -18.66 20.25
N TYR A 72 24.44 -18.26 19.23
CA TYR A 72 24.42 -16.88 18.74
C TYR A 72 23.07 -16.54 18.12
N ALA A 73 22.56 -17.37 17.22
CA ALA A 73 21.27 -17.14 16.58
C ALA A 73 20.12 -17.06 17.61
N TRP A 74 20.12 -17.96 18.58
CA TRP A 74 19.09 -17.98 19.63
C TRP A 74 19.18 -16.77 20.57
N THR A 75 20.38 -16.37 21.01
CA THR A 75 20.52 -15.21 21.93
C THR A 75 20.20 -13.89 21.22
N VAL A 76 20.73 -13.67 20.00
CA VAL A 76 20.45 -12.46 19.22
C VAL A 76 18.97 -12.44 18.82
N GLY A 77 18.42 -13.57 18.41
CA GLY A 77 16.99 -13.72 18.11
C GLY A 77 16.12 -13.32 19.29
N ALA A 78 16.40 -13.84 20.48
CA ALA A 78 15.63 -13.52 21.70
C ALA A 78 15.67 -12.02 22.04
N VAL A 79 16.84 -11.38 21.95
CA VAL A 79 16.98 -9.92 22.20
C VAL A 79 16.16 -9.11 21.19
N LEU A 80 16.24 -9.45 19.90
CA LEU A 80 15.48 -8.75 18.87
C LEU A 80 13.98 -8.98 19.00
N LEU A 81 13.56 -10.20 19.32
CA LEU A 81 12.14 -10.51 19.53
C LEU A 81 11.58 -9.77 20.73
N MET A 82 12.36 -9.59 21.80
CA MET A 82 11.96 -8.76 22.93
C MET A 82 11.79 -7.29 22.50
N LEU A 83 12.71 -6.75 21.72
CA LEU A 83 12.60 -5.39 21.18
C LEU A 83 11.36 -5.24 20.28
N LEU A 84 11.14 -6.19 19.37
CA LEU A 84 9.98 -6.21 18.49
C LEU A 84 8.66 -6.33 19.27
N TRP A 85 8.63 -7.13 20.32
CA TRP A 85 7.49 -7.21 21.23
C TRP A 85 7.12 -5.86 21.85
N LEU A 86 8.12 -5.09 22.29
CA LEU A 86 7.89 -3.75 22.84
C LEU A 86 7.38 -2.77 21.77
N LEU A 87 7.99 -2.79 20.58
CA LEU A 87 7.57 -1.92 19.46
C LEU A 87 6.18 -2.29 18.95
N ALA A 88 5.88 -3.60 18.81
CA ALA A 88 4.55 -4.08 18.44
C ALA A 88 3.49 -3.72 19.46
N GLY A 89 3.82 -3.85 20.75
CA GLY A 89 2.93 -3.44 21.84
C GLY A 89 2.64 -1.94 21.83
N TYR A 90 3.63 -1.12 21.49
CA TYR A 90 3.42 0.30 21.27
C TYR A 90 2.55 0.56 20.04
N ALA A 91 2.86 -0.05 18.87
CA ALA A 91 2.04 0.11 17.66
C ALA A 91 0.59 -0.29 17.93
N GLY A 92 0.34 -1.43 18.59
CA GLY A 92 -1.01 -1.85 18.98
C GLY A 92 -1.71 -0.88 19.93
N SER A 93 -0.98 -0.18 20.81
CA SER A 93 -1.56 0.87 21.66
C SER A 93 -1.95 2.14 20.91
N GLN A 94 -1.39 2.35 19.74
CA GLN A 94 -1.74 3.46 18.85
C GLN A 94 -2.89 3.11 17.90
N CYS A 95 -3.31 1.84 17.86
CA CYS A 95 -4.40 1.38 17.04
C CYS A 95 -5.75 1.76 17.67
N ALA A 96 -6.71 2.04 16.80
CA ALA A 96 -8.09 2.30 17.19
C ALA A 96 -8.99 1.57 16.20
N ASP A 97 -10.21 1.21 16.64
CA ASP A 97 -11.18 0.47 15.82
C ASP A 97 -11.42 1.16 14.48
N GLY A 98 -11.26 0.40 13.39
CA GLY A 98 -11.41 0.87 12.02
C GLY A 98 -10.20 1.63 11.44
N ALA A 99 -9.09 1.75 12.21
CA ALA A 99 -7.84 2.35 11.76
C ALA A 99 -6.65 1.36 11.78
N GLU A 100 -6.95 0.05 11.77
CA GLU A 100 -5.96 -1.02 11.90
C GLU A 100 -4.93 -0.97 10.79
N ASP A 101 -5.36 -0.88 9.54
CA ASP A 101 -4.46 -0.88 8.37
C ASP A 101 -3.52 0.33 8.37
N GLU A 102 -4.01 1.48 8.82
CA GLU A 102 -3.24 2.73 8.88
C GLU A 102 -2.15 2.72 9.97
N VAL A 103 -2.28 1.81 10.94
CA VAL A 103 -1.29 1.62 12.00
C VAL A 103 -0.37 0.45 11.70
N PHE A 104 -0.95 -0.73 11.41
CA PHE A 104 -0.19 -1.96 11.24
C PHE A 104 0.54 -2.03 9.90
N GLY A 105 -0.01 -1.46 8.82
CA GLY A 105 0.64 -1.42 7.52
C GLY A 105 2.02 -0.74 7.56
N PRO A 106 2.11 0.54 7.97
CA PRO A 106 3.39 1.23 8.12
C PRO A 106 4.34 0.58 9.14
N TYR A 107 3.80 0.03 10.25
CA TYR A 107 4.59 -0.71 11.23
C TYR A 107 5.23 -1.96 10.59
N ALA A 108 4.44 -2.79 9.93
CA ALA A 108 4.92 -4.01 9.29
C ALA A 108 5.97 -3.70 8.19
N ALA A 109 5.71 -2.69 7.36
CA ALA A 109 6.65 -2.24 6.33
C ALA A 109 7.97 -1.75 6.93
N ALA A 110 7.91 -0.90 7.97
CA ALA A 110 9.11 -0.37 8.64
C ALA A 110 9.92 -1.50 9.30
N MET A 111 9.28 -2.43 10.01
CA MET A 111 9.97 -3.54 10.67
C MET A 111 10.53 -4.55 9.68
N THR A 112 9.82 -4.86 8.60
CA THR A 112 10.33 -5.73 7.52
C THR A 112 11.61 -5.16 6.91
N VAL A 113 11.61 -3.87 6.53
CA VAL A 113 12.81 -3.22 5.98
C VAL A 113 13.93 -3.15 7.02
N ALA A 114 13.63 -2.78 8.27
CA ALA A 114 14.63 -2.69 9.34
C ALA A 114 15.29 -4.05 9.61
N LEU A 115 14.53 -5.12 9.73
CA LEU A 115 15.05 -6.48 9.95
C LEU A 115 15.81 -7.00 8.75
N PHE A 116 15.31 -6.77 7.52
CA PHE A 116 16.00 -7.17 6.30
C PHE A 116 17.38 -6.52 6.20
N VAL A 117 17.48 -5.23 6.49
CA VAL A 117 18.76 -4.49 6.49
C VAL A 117 19.65 -4.88 7.67
N LEU A 118 19.10 -5.14 8.85
CA LEU A 118 19.85 -5.49 10.05
C LEU A 118 20.46 -6.92 9.97
N THR A 119 19.74 -7.87 9.37
CA THR A 119 20.14 -9.29 9.33
C THR A 119 21.55 -9.50 8.76
N PRO A 120 21.99 -8.93 7.61
CA PRO A 120 23.36 -9.01 7.13
C PRO A 120 24.42 -8.51 8.15
N TYR A 121 24.11 -7.44 8.90
CA TYR A 121 25.00 -6.92 9.93
C TYR A 121 25.20 -7.92 11.05
N LEU A 122 24.15 -8.60 11.50
CA LEU A 122 24.22 -9.64 12.53
C LEU A 122 25.01 -10.85 12.04
N GLN A 123 24.80 -11.27 10.80
CA GLN A 123 25.54 -12.37 10.18
C GLN A 123 27.03 -12.04 10.08
N VAL A 124 27.39 -10.85 9.59
CA VAL A 124 28.78 -10.42 9.45
C VAL A 124 29.42 -10.18 10.82
N TRP A 125 28.66 -9.66 11.81
CA TRP A 125 29.15 -9.51 13.19
C TRP A 125 29.56 -10.86 13.79
N ARG A 126 28.77 -11.90 13.57
CA ARG A 126 29.10 -13.25 14.01
C ARG A 126 30.43 -13.75 13.45
N ASP A 127 30.68 -13.49 12.15
CA ASP A 127 31.83 -14.04 11.43
C ASP A 127 33.10 -13.18 11.61
N HIS A 128 32.97 -11.85 11.75
CA HIS A 128 34.07 -10.87 11.75
C HIS A 128 34.12 -9.99 12.99
N GLY A 129 33.23 -10.19 13.97
CA GLY A 129 33.12 -9.36 15.16
C GLY A 129 32.81 -7.89 14.81
N ARG A 130 33.49 -6.94 15.47
CA ARG A 130 33.28 -5.51 15.24
C ARG A 130 33.75 -5.00 13.88
N ARG A 131 34.51 -5.79 13.14
CA ARG A 131 34.90 -5.46 11.76
C ARG A 131 33.74 -5.83 10.87
N LEU A 132 33.15 -4.84 10.22
CA LEU A 132 32.00 -5.00 9.31
C LEU A 132 32.47 -4.69 7.88
N PRO A 133 33.21 -5.59 7.21
CA PRO A 133 33.66 -5.37 5.83
C PRO A 133 32.48 -5.24 4.90
N TYR A 134 32.51 -4.19 4.05
CA TYR A 134 31.37 -3.87 3.17
C TYR A 134 31.09 -5.01 2.18
N ALA A 135 32.13 -5.64 1.64
CA ALA A 135 32.00 -6.79 0.74
C ALA A 135 31.17 -7.92 1.37
N ALA A 136 31.45 -8.26 2.65
CA ALA A 136 30.68 -9.27 3.36
C ALA A 136 29.21 -8.87 3.56
N LEU A 137 28.95 -7.60 3.91
CA LEU A 137 27.59 -7.08 4.04
C LEU A 137 26.82 -7.15 2.72
N PHE A 138 27.46 -6.76 1.61
CA PHE A 138 26.88 -6.81 0.28
C PHE A 138 26.49 -8.23 -0.10
N HIS A 139 27.42 -9.19 0.02
CA HIS A 139 27.14 -10.59 -0.30
C HIS A 139 26.03 -11.18 0.59
N ARG A 140 26.06 -10.94 1.91
CA ARG A 140 25.02 -11.43 2.82
C ARG A 140 23.65 -10.85 2.52
N ALA A 141 23.57 -9.54 2.18
CA ALA A 141 22.30 -8.91 1.83
C ALA A 141 21.68 -9.54 0.57
N TRP A 142 22.50 -9.78 -0.46
CA TRP A 142 22.02 -10.42 -1.68
C TRP A 142 21.69 -11.91 -1.49
N ASP A 143 22.51 -12.64 -0.73
CA ASP A 143 22.22 -14.03 -0.39
C ASP A 143 20.88 -14.17 0.34
N ASN A 144 20.59 -13.29 1.31
CA ASN A 144 19.31 -13.27 2.01
C ASN A 144 18.15 -12.93 1.06
N ALA A 145 18.32 -11.89 0.21
CA ALA A 145 17.30 -11.48 -0.76
C ALA A 145 16.95 -12.63 -1.72
N LEU A 146 17.97 -13.27 -2.28
CA LEU A 146 17.79 -14.37 -3.22
C LEU A 146 17.25 -15.63 -2.55
N THR A 147 17.62 -15.90 -1.30
CA THR A 147 17.06 -17.00 -0.52
C THR A 147 15.57 -16.80 -0.28
N LEU A 148 15.15 -15.60 0.13
CA LEU A 148 13.73 -15.28 0.31
C LEU A 148 12.96 -15.31 -1.01
N ALA A 149 13.56 -14.80 -2.09
CA ALA A 149 12.96 -14.88 -3.43
C ALA A 149 12.79 -16.33 -3.90
N ALA A 150 13.80 -17.18 -3.69
CA ALA A 150 13.72 -18.61 -4.01
C ALA A 150 12.63 -19.31 -3.18
N ALA A 151 12.51 -18.98 -1.89
CA ALA A 151 11.45 -19.49 -1.03
C ALA A 151 10.05 -19.09 -1.53
N ALA A 152 9.88 -17.82 -1.93
CA ALA A 152 8.63 -17.33 -2.48
C ALA A 152 8.26 -18.03 -3.80
N VAL A 153 9.22 -18.19 -4.71
CA VAL A 153 9.02 -18.89 -6.00
C VAL A 153 8.69 -20.37 -5.75
N PHE A 154 9.42 -21.04 -4.86
CA PHE A 154 9.16 -22.45 -4.53
C PHE A 154 7.77 -22.64 -3.92
N THR A 155 7.38 -21.80 -2.99
CA THR A 155 6.05 -21.79 -2.37
C THR A 155 4.96 -21.54 -3.41
N GLY A 156 5.13 -20.54 -4.27
CA GLY A 156 4.20 -20.23 -5.36
C GLY A 156 4.05 -21.38 -6.37
N ALA A 157 5.15 -22.04 -6.74
CA ALA A 157 5.12 -23.21 -7.61
C ALA A 157 4.39 -24.39 -6.95
N GLY A 158 4.63 -24.63 -5.65
CA GLY A 158 3.91 -25.65 -4.88
C GLY A 158 2.40 -25.40 -4.88
N TRP A 159 1.98 -24.17 -4.62
CA TRP A 159 0.57 -23.77 -4.67
C TRP A 159 -0.02 -23.86 -6.08
N ALA A 160 0.73 -23.51 -7.12
CA ALA A 160 0.28 -23.66 -8.50
C ALA A 160 0.00 -25.12 -8.87
N ILE A 161 0.84 -26.06 -8.37
CA ILE A 161 0.61 -27.51 -8.55
C ILE A 161 -0.64 -27.98 -7.81
N LEU A 162 -0.85 -27.55 -6.55
CA LEU A 162 -2.04 -27.92 -5.78
C LEU A 162 -3.31 -27.31 -6.40
N TRP A 163 -3.25 -26.07 -6.87
CA TRP A 163 -4.35 -25.43 -7.58
C TRP A 163 -4.69 -26.16 -8.89
N LEU A 164 -3.67 -26.54 -9.67
CA LEU A 164 -3.86 -27.34 -10.89
C LEU A 164 -4.50 -28.69 -10.56
N TRP A 165 -4.00 -29.35 -9.52
CA TRP A 165 -4.59 -30.63 -9.05
C TRP A 165 -6.08 -30.46 -8.71
N ALA A 166 -6.42 -29.52 -7.82
CA ALA A 166 -7.80 -29.24 -7.45
C ALA A 166 -8.69 -28.94 -8.66
N SER A 167 -8.18 -28.16 -9.62
CA SER A 167 -8.89 -27.78 -10.85
C SER A 167 -9.16 -28.99 -11.77
N LEU A 168 -8.17 -29.87 -11.95
CA LEU A 168 -8.34 -31.08 -12.75
C LEU A 168 -9.38 -32.03 -12.15
N PHE A 169 -9.35 -32.23 -10.84
CA PHE A 169 -10.32 -33.11 -10.17
C PHE A 169 -11.73 -32.50 -10.12
N LYS A 170 -11.84 -31.18 -10.10
CA LYS A 170 -13.13 -30.48 -10.22
C LYS A 170 -13.81 -30.74 -11.57
N ILE A 171 -13.06 -30.92 -12.67
CA ILE A 171 -13.61 -31.26 -14.00
C ILE A 171 -14.35 -32.62 -13.96
N VAL A 172 -13.86 -33.55 -13.16
CA VAL A 172 -14.51 -34.86 -12.98
C VAL A 172 -15.49 -34.91 -11.80
N HIS A 173 -15.98 -33.73 -11.37
CA HIS A 173 -16.93 -33.51 -10.28
C HIS A 173 -16.46 -33.95 -8.88
N LEU A 174 -15.14 -34.06 -8.65
CA LEU A 174 -14.56 -34.31 -7.33
C LEU A 174 -14.09 -32.96 -6.73
N THR A 175 -14.92 -32.37 -5.85
CA THR A 175 -14.65 -31.10 -5.18
C THR A 175 -13.75 -31.23 -3.94
N PHE A 176 -13.61 -32.44 -3.40
CA PHE A 176 -12.87 -32.76 -2.17
C PHE A 176 -11.48 -32.09 -2.11
N PHE A 177 -10.70 -32.15 -3.19
CA PHE A 177 -9.35 -31.57 -3.19
C PHE A 177 -9.37 -30.05 -3.14
N ALA A 178 -10.35 -29.41 -3.80
CA ALA A 178 -10.52 -27.95 -3.74
C ALA A 178 -10.90 -27.51 -2.32
N GLU A 179 -11.82 -28.21 -1.67
CA GLU A 179 -12.23 -27.92 -0.29
C GLU A 179 -11.07 -28.15 0.69
N LEU A 180 -10.36 -29.30 0.57
CA LEU A 180 -9.23 -29.63 1.44
C LEU A 180 -8.07 -28.64 1.31
N PHE A 181 -7.63 -28.34 0.06
CA PHE A 181 -6.40 -27.56 -0.15
C PHE A 181 -6.57 -26.11 0.26
N PHE A 182 -7.78 -25.55 0.16
CA PHE A 182 -8.05 -24.17 0.54
C PHE A 182 -8.62 -24.02 1.95
N GLU A 183 -8.81 -25.13 2.68
CA GLU A 183 -9.11 -25.06 4.11
C GLU A 183 -7.87 -24.54 4.88
N ALA A 184 -8.07 -23.57 5.78
CA ALA A 184 -6.99 -22.93 6.53
C ALA A 184 -6.10 -23.94 7.28
N ARG A 185 -6.70 -24.99 7.87
CA ARG A 185 -5.97 -26.05 8.61
C ARG A 185 -5.00 -26.84 7.75
N PHE A 186 -5.23 -26.91 6.45
CA PHE A 186 -4.32 -27.53 5.47
C PHE A 186 -3.39 -26.48 4.85
N ALA A 187 -3.94 -25.34 4.46
CA ALA A 187 -3.23 -24.31 3.71
C ALA A 187 -2.04 -23.73 4.48
N PHE A 188 -2.21 -23.40 5.77
CA PHE A 188 -1.14 -22.82 6.57
C PHE A 188 0.05 -23.78 6.73
N PRO A 189 -0.10 -25.03 7.25
CA PRO A 189 1.03 -25.94 7.40
C PRO A 189 1.75 -26.26 6.10
N VAL A 190 1.02 -26.42 4.99
CA VAL A 190 1.60 -26.69 3.67
C VAL A 190 2.38 -25.48 3.16
N THR A 191 1.87 -24.26 3.36
CA THR A 191 2.60 -23.03 3.04
C THR A 191 3.90 -22.94 3.85
N GLY A 192 3.85 -23.20 5.16
CA GLY A 192 5.04 -23.25 6.01
C GLY A 192 6.06 -24.30 5.55
N LEU A 193 5.59 -25.49 5.18
CA LEU A 193 6.45 -26.55 4.65
C LEU A 193 7.15 -26.09 3.35
N PHE A 194 6.40 -25.56 2.39
CA PHE A 194 6.96 -25.08 1.13
C PHE A 194 7.93 -23.91 1.36
N ALA A 195 7.60 -22.98 2.23
CA ALA A 195 8.48 -21.86 2.57
C ALA A 195 9.78 -22.36 3.20
N GLY A 196 9.71 -23.27 4.17
CA GLY A 196 10.87 -23.87 4.82
C GLY A 196 11.77 -24.64 3.86
N LEU A 197 11.18 -25.45 2.98
CA LEU A 197 11.92 -26.16 1.92
C LEU A 197 12.55 -25.17 0.93
N GLY A 198 11.85 -24.10 0.56
CA GLY A 198 12.35 -23.06 -0.31
C GLY A 198 13.55 -22.30 0.29
N VAL A 199 13.49 -21.94 1.58
CA VAL A 199 14.63 -21.33 2.29
C VAL A 199 15.81 -22.32 2.38
N MET A 200 15.55 -23.59 2.69
CA MET A 200 16.58 -24.62 2.71
C MET A 200 17.26 -24.74 1.35
N LEU A 201 16.48 -24.82 0.27
CA LEU A 201 16.99 -24.87 -1.11
C LEU A 201 17.82 -23.62 -1.46
N GLY A 202 17.31 -22.44 -1.14
CA GLY A 202 18.04 -21.18 -1.38
C GLY A 202 19.37 -21.11 -0.67
N ARG A 203 19.45 -21.62 0.57
CA ARG A 203 20.71 -21.66 1.35
C ARG A 203 21.68 -22.75 0.91
N THR A 204 21.22 -23.81 0.26
CA THR A 204 22.07 -24.92 -0.20
C THR A 204 22.52 -24.75 -1.65
N GLN A 205 21.71 -24.12 -2.51
CA GLN A 205 21.96 -23.95 -3.95
C GLN A 205 22.61 -22.60 -4.29
N SER A 206 23.67 -22.23 -3.59
CA SER A 206 24.34 -20.93 -3.74
C SER A 206 24.84 -20.63 -5.16
N GLY A 207 25.20 -21.65 -5.95
CA GLY A 207 25.70 -21.48 -7.32
C GLY A 207 24.65 -20.94 -8.30
N ALA A 208 23.44 -21.50 -8.28
CA ALA A 208 22.33 -21.03 -9.13
C ALA A 208 21.91 -19.60 -8.78
N LEU A 209 21.82 -19.29 -7.48
CA LEU A 209 21.47 -17.95 -7.01
C LEU A 209 22.54 -16.91 -7.39
N ARG A 210 23.82 -17.25 -7.33
CA ARG A 210 24.91 -16.36 -7.79
C ARG A 210 24.82 -16.07 -9.29
N SER A 211 24.43 -17.06 -10.11
CA SER A 211 24.21 -16.82 -11.54
C SER A 211 23.07 -15.82 -11.77
N LEU A 212 21.96 -15.94 -11.05
CA LEU A 212 20.86 -14.98 -11.11
C LEU A 212 21.30 -13.59 -10.64
N LEU A 213 22.06 -13.50 -9.54
CA LEU A 213 22.64 -12.24 -9.07
C LEU A 213 23.48 -11.58 -10.16
N ASN A 214 24.36 -12.34 -10.83
CA ASN A 214 25.20 -11.81 -11.90
C ASN A 214 24.38 -11.21 -13.04
N VAL A 215 23.25 -11.82 -13.40
CA VAL A 215 22.32 -11.28 -14.41
C VAL A 215 21.70 -9.97 -13.92
N CYS A 216 21.22 -9.92 -12.68
CA CYS A 216 20.65 -8.68 -12.10
C CYS A 216 21.68 -7.55 -12.06
N LEU A 217 22.92 -7.84 -11.65
CA LEU A 217 23.99 -6.86 -11.61
C LEU A 217 24.42 -6.42 -13.03
N ALA A 218 24.40 -7.32 -14.02
CA ALA A 218 24.68 -6.98 -15.42
C ALA A 218 23.61 -6.04 -16.00
N LEU A 219 22.33 -6.28 -15.70
CA LEU A 219 21.24 -5.38 -16.07
C LEU A 219 21.42 -4.00 -15.42
N GLY A 220 21.76 -3.95 -14.13
CA GLY A 220 22.06 -2.69 -13.45
C GLY A 220 23.21 -1.93 -14.08
N ARG A 221 24.29 -2.62 -14.50
CA ARG A 221 25.41 -2.02 -15.25
C ARG A 221 24.98 -1.45 -16.60
N ALA A 222 24.08 -2.14 -17.31
CA ALA A 222 23.61 -1.66 -18.62
C ALA A 222 22.67 -0.44 -18.47
N LEU A 223 21.84 -0.40 -17.42
CA LEU A 223 20.86 0.67 -17.19
C LEU A 223 21.47 1.94 -16.54
N LEU A 224 22.56 1.82 -15.79
CA LEU A 224 23.16 2.97 -15.09
C LEU A 224 23.52 4.13 -16.02
N PRO A 225 24.16 3.96 -17.19
CA PRO A 225 24.45 5.06 -18.10
C PRO A 225 23.20 5.77 -18.61
N LEU A 226 22.09 5.04 -18.79
CA LEU A 226 20.84 5.59 -19.27
C LEU A 226 20.20 6.53 -18.23
N ILE A 227 20.07 6.07 -16.99
CA ILE A 227 19.51 6.93 -15.92
C ILE A 227 20.47 8.10 -15.60
N ALA A 228 21.79 7.88 -15.71
CA ALA A 228 22.78 8.93 -15.55
C ALA A 228 22.64 10.02 -16.63
N LEU A 229 22.40 9.62 -17.88
CA LEU A 229 22.14 10.55 -18.98
C LEU A 229 20.87 11.36 -18.71
N VAL A 230 19.77 10.71 -18.30
CA VAL A 230 18.54 11.40 -17.91
C VAL A 230 18.81 12.41 -16.80
N ALA A 231 19.51 12.01 -15.74
CA ALA A 231 19.83 12.91 -14.62
C ALA A 231 20.68 14.12 -15.07
N VAL A 232 21.68 13.93 -15.93
CA VAL A 232 22.54 15.03 -16.40
C VAL A 232 21.81 16.00 -17.33
N ILE A 233 20.90 15.51 -18.18
CA ILE A 233 20.14 16.37 -19.10
C ILE A 233 18.98 17.06 -18.40
N PHE A 234 18.28 16.37 -17.49
CA PHE A 234 17.08 16.88 -16.86
C PHE A 234 17.35 18.08 -15.94
N LEU A 235 18.48 18.11 -15.23
CA LEU A 235 18.79 19.24 -14.33
C LEU A 235 18.95 20.59 -15.06
N PRO A 236 19.75 20.70 -16.14
CA PRO A 236 19.78 21.91 -16.95
C PRO A 236 18.42 22.27 -17.56
N THR A 237 17.66 21.26 -18.02
CA THR A 237 16.31 21.50 -18.57
C THR A 237 15.43 22.21 -17.56
N LEU A 238 15.44 21.79 -16.28
CA LEU A 238 14.71 22.47 -15.20
C LEU A 238 15.20 23.90 -14.97
N ALA A 239 16.50 24.15 -15.14
CA ALA A 239 17.04 25.51 -15.02
C ALA A 239 16.54 26.46 -16.13
N PHE A 240 16.30 25.94 -17.35
CA PHE A 240 15.78 26.73 -18.47
C PHE A 240 14.25 26.85 -18.48
N THR A 241 13.52 25.78 -18.16
CA THR A 241 12.04 25.74 -18.18
C THR A 241 11.41 26.24 -16.88
N GLY A 242 12.21 26.36 -15.80
CA GLY A 242 11.72 26.62 -14.45
C GLY A 242 11.16 25.36 -13.79
N LEU A 243 10.74 25.48 -12.53
CA LEU A 243 10.21 24.39 -11.73
C LEU A 243 8.67 24.23 -11.85
N GLN A 244 7.99 25.20 -12.50
CA GLN A 244 6.53 25.20 -12.57
C GLN A 244 5.97 23.93 -13.24
N PRO A 245 6.48 23.45 -14.40
CA PRO A 245 5.97 22.23 -15.02
C PRO A 245 6.09 20.99 -14.10
N LEU A 246 7.14 20.95 -13.27
CA LEU A 246 7.34 19.86 -12.31
C LEU A 246 6.31 19.95 -11.17
N TRP A 247 5.97 21.13 -10.69
CA TRP A 247 4.97 21.33 -9.64
C TRP A 247 3.55 21.07 -10.11
N ASP A 248 3.24 21.40 -11.36
CA ASP A 248 1.93 21.14 -11.97
C ASP A 248 1.59 19.65 -12.05
N THR A 249 2.59 18.75 -12.08
CA THR A 249 2.39 17.28 -12.01
C THR A 249 1.77 16.82 -10.69
N ARG A 250 1.85 17.63 -9.62
CA ARG A 250 1.49 17.29 -8.23
C ARG A 250 2.29 16.12 -7.63
N HIS A 251 3.23 15.52 -8.38
CA HIS A 251 4.05 14.35 -7.99
C HIS A 251 5.56 14.64 -7.99
N ALA A 252 5.97 15.90 -7.90
CA ALA A 252 7.37 16.31 -7.96
C ALA A 252 8.26 15.56 -6.95
N THR A 253 7.87 15.52 -5.67
CA THR A 253 8.65 14.84 -4.62
C THR A 253 8.86 13.35 -4.89
N PRO A 254 7.83 12.51 -5.14
CA PRO A 254 8.05 11.10 -5.42
C PRO A 254 8.85 10.85 -6.70
N LEU A 255 8.67 11.64 -7.76
CA LEU A 255 9.45 11.49 -9.00
C LEU A 255 10.95 11.73 -8.76
N LEU A 256 11.29 12.79 -8.03
CA LEU A 256 12.69 13.10 -7.71
C LEU A 256 13.30 12.08 -6.74
N LEU A 257 12.54 11.59 -5.76
CA LEU A 257 12.98 10.51 -4.88
C LEU A 257 13.24 9.21 -5.66
N CYS A 258 12.36 8.86 -6.61
CA CYS A 258 12.58 7.71 -7.50
C CYS A 258 13.87 7.85 -8.33
N LEU A 259 14.16 9.05 -8.84
CA LEU A 259 15.40 9.31 -9.56
C LEU A 259 16.62 9.12 -8.66
N VAL A 260 16.62 9.71 -7.46
CA VAL A 260 17.74 9.60 -6.51
C VAL A 260 17.95 8.16 -6.07
N PHE A 261 16.92 7.46 -5.60
CA PHE A 261 17.04 6.07 -5.15
C PHE A 261 17.30 5.10 -6.30
N GLY A 262 16.76 5.36 -7.50
CA GLY A 262 17.08 4.61 -8.71
C GLY A 262 18.57 4.71 -9.07
N MET A 263 19.13 5.93 -9.03
CA MET A 263 20.58 6.14 -9.21
C MET A 263 21.40 5.41 -8.15
N VAL A 264 21.03 5.53 -6.87
CA VAL A 264 21.71 4.84 -5.76
C VAL A 264 21.70 3.33 -5.98
N SER A 265 20.57 2.74 -6.35
CA SER A 265 20.42 1.30 -6.59
C SER A 265 21.27 0.82 -7.75
N LEU A 266 21.24 1.54 -8.88
CA LEU A 266 22.02 1.16 -10.07
C LEU A 266 23.53 1.38 -9.88
N VAL A 267 23.94 2.43 -9.18
CA VAL A 267 25.35 2.63 -8.82
C VAL A 267 25.85 1.50 -7.92
N ASN A 268 25.05 1.04 -6.95
CA ASN A 268 25.41 -0.11 -6.11
C ASN A 268 25.52 -1.42 -6.91
N SER A 269 24.74 -1.59 -7.98
CA SER A 269 24.86 -2.74 -8.89
C SER A 269 26.19 -2.75 -9.65
N VAL A 270 26.83 -1.59 -9.83
CA VAL A 270 28.14 -1.43 -10.48
C VAL A 270 29.26 -1.50 -9.47
N PHE A 271 29.12 -0.80 -8.34
CA PHE A 271 30.12 -0.75 -7.28
C PHE A 271 30.30 -2.11 -6.58
N GLN A 272 29.20 -2.87 -6.42
CA GLN A 272 29.15 -4.20 -5.83
C GLN A 272 29.79 -4.24 -4.43
N ASP A 273 30.81 -5.09 -4.27
CA ASP A 273 31.57 -5.29 -3.04
C ASP A 273 32.63 -4.20 -2.79
N GLY A 274 32.88 -3.33 -3.78
CA GLY A 274 33.87 -2.25 -3.72
C GLY A 274 35.24 -2.60 -4.31
N ASP A 275 35.48 -3.88 -4.61
CA ASP A 275 36.74 -4.37 -5.19
C ASP A 275 36.68 -4.53 -6.73
N ALA A 276 35.46 -4.47 -7.29
CA ALA A 276 35.23 -4.60 -8.72
C ALA A 276 35.88 -3.45 -9.52
N ALA A 277 36.64 -3.80 -10.57
CA ALA A 277 37.11 -2.78 -11.50
C ALA A 277 35.97 -2.08 -12.18
N ALA A 278 36.07 -0.74 -12.35
CA ALA A 278 35.03 0.02 -13.00
C ALA A 278 34.79 -0.48 -14.45
N PRO A 279 33.56 -0.93 -14.79
CA PRO A 279 33.29 -1.58 -16.08
C PRO A 279 33.21 -0.59 -17.25
N TYR A 280 33.38 0.70 -17.01
CA TYR A 280 33.15 1.77 -17.97
C TYR A 280 34.42 2.45 -18.43
N GLY A 281 34.47 2.86 -19.71
CA GLY A 281 35.48 3.77 -20.24
C GLY A 281 35.37 5.17 -19.62
N ARG A 282 36.34 6.04 -19.90
CA ARG A 282 36.46 7.37 -19.28
C ARG A 282 35.24 8.25 -19.49
N ALA A 283 34.60 8.22 -20.67
CA ALA A 283 33.43 9.03 -20.97
C ALA A 283 32.21 8.64 -20.11
N LEU A 284 31.90 7.35 -20.00
CA LEU A 284 30.78 6.88 -19.19
C LEU A 284 31.03 7.09 -17.68
N ARG A 285 32.29 6.95 -17.22
CA ARG A 285 32.62 7.30 -15.82
C ARG A 285 32.38 8.79 -15.55
N LEU A 286 32.75 9.67 -16.49
CA LEU A 286 32.49 11.09 -16.36
C LEU A 286 30.98 11.36 -16.30
N LEU A 287 30.17 10.73 -17.18
CA LEU A 287 28.73 10.84 -17.16
C LEU A 287 28.13 10.42 -15.81
N VAL A 288 28.53 9.26 -15.28
CA VAL A 288 28.06 8.78 -13.96
C VAL A 288 28.48 9.75 -12.86
N ASN A 289 29.72 10.24 -12.85
CA ASN A 289 30.18 11.21 -11.85
C ASN A 289 29.38 12.52 -11.92
N LEU A 290 29.09 13.05 -13.12
CA LEU A 290 28.25 14.24 -13.29
C LEU A 290 26.81 13.99 -12.78
N ALA A 291 26.25 12.81 -13.06
CA ALA A 291 24.96 12.43 -12.55
C ALA A 291 24.94 12.34 -11.01
N LEU A 292 25.98 11.77 -10.38
CA LEU A 292 26.10 11.74 -8.93
C LEU A 292 26.24 13.13 -8.31
N LEU A 293 26.93 14.05 -8.99
CA LEU A 293 27.05 15.45 -8.56
C LEU A 293 25.73 16.23 -8.69
N SER A 294 24.83 15.79 -9.56
CA SER A 294 23.48 16.40 -9.69
C SER A 294 22.50 15.94 -8.63
N LEU A 295 22.71 14.80 -7.94
CA LEU A 295 21.78 14.25 -6.95
C LEU A 295 21.44 15.20 -5.80
N PRO A 296 22.39 15.95 -5.19
CA PRO A 296 22.07 16.94 -4.16
C PRO A 296 21.09 18.02 -4.64
N ALA A 297 21.19 18.44 -5.90
CA ALA A 297 20.26 19.43 -6.46
C ALA A 297 18.83 18.84 -6.56
N TYR A 298 18.68 17.60 -7.02
CA TYR A 298 17.38 16.93 -7.06
C TYR A 298 16.77 16.74 -5.67
N ALA A 299 17.58 16.32 -4.70
CA ALA A 299 17.14 16.16 -3.33
C ALA A 299 16.73 17.51 -2.70
N LEU A 300 17.43 18.61 -3.05
CA LEU A 300 17.07 19.96 -2.62
C LEU A 300 15.75 20.41 -3.24
N ILE A 301 15.54 20.22 -4.55
CA ILE A 301 14.27 20.55 -5.23
C ILE A 301 13.12 19.77 -4.60
N ALA A 302 13.30 18.47 -4.32
CA ALA A 302 12.32 17.66 -3.61
C ALA A 302 12.02 18.18 -2.20
N THR A 303 13.05 18.70 -1.48
CA THR A 303 12.89 19.31 -0.17
C THR A 303 12.02 20.57 -0.25
N ILE A 304 12.30 21.45 -1.21
CA ILE A 304 11.52 22.67 -1.43
C ILE A 304 10.06 22.31 -1.76
N SER A 305 9.85 21.34 -2.66
CA SER A 305 8.50 20.87 -3.00
C SER A 305 7.73 20.36 -1.79
N LEU A 306 8.37 19.56 -0.93
CA LEU A 306 7.75 19.04 0.30
C LEU A 306 7.47 20.17 1.28
N GLN A 307 8.41 21.12 1.47
CA GLN A 307 8.23 22.26 2.38
C GLN A 307 7.08 23.18 1.95
N LEU A 308 6.91 23.45 0.65
CA LEU A 308 5.78 24.21 0.14
C LEU A 308 4.44 23.53 0.51
N ARG A 309 4.35 22.22 0.36
CA ARG A 309 3.15 21.45 0.73
C ARG A 309 2.89 21.45 2.24
N ILE A 310 3.94 21.36 3.05
CA ILE A 310 3.82 21.44 4.51
C ILE A 310 3.37 22.83 4.94
N ALA A 311 3.90 23.89 4.33
CA ALA A 311 3.48 25.25 4.61
C ALA A 311 1.99 25.49 4.28
N GLN A 312 1.50 24.92 3.18
CA GLN A 312 0.10 25.06 2.76
C GLN A 312 -0.88 24.25 3.59
N HIS A 313 -0.53 22.98 3.95
CA HIS A 313 -1.48 22.01 4.50
C HIS A 313 -1.08 21.45 5.87
N GLY A 314 0.03 21.90 6.47
CA GLY A 314 0.59 21.35 7.70
C GLY A 314 1.22 19.96 7.52
N TRP A 315 1.66 19.39 8.64
CA TRP A 315 2.19 18.03 8.67
C TRP A 315 1.07 17.00 8.65
N SER A 316 1.18 16.02 7.75
CA SER A 316 0.41 14.77 7.77
C SER A 316 1.36 13.59 7.93
N VAL A 317 0.85 12.41 8.25
CA VAL A 317 1.65 11.17 8.39
C VAL A 317 2.42 10.89 7.10
N ASP A 318 1.80 11.03 5.92
CA ASP A 318 2.45 10.83 4.63
C ASP A 318 3.60 11.82 4.38
N ARG A 319 3.42 13.09 4.76
CA ARG A 319 4.48 14.11 4.64
C ARG A 319 5.63 13.86 5.60
N LEU A 320 5.35 13.33 6.79
CA LEU A 320 6.37 12.90 7.74
C LEU A 320 7.18 11.72 7.17
N TRP A 321 6.53 10.72 6.59
CA TRP A 321 7.22 9.64 5.89
C TRP A 321 8.01 10.14 4.68
N ALA A 322 7.45 11.06 3.89
CA ALA A 322 8.17 11.70 2.79
C ALA A 322 9.40 12.46 3.28
N ALA A 323 9.33 13.13 4.44
CA ALA A 323 10.47 13.82 5.05
C ALA A 323 11.55 12.83 5.51
N VAL A 324 11.17 11.68 6.08
CA VAL A 324 12.11 10.60 6.43
C VAL A 324 12.83 10.09 5.18
N LEU A 325 12.09 9.74 4.13
CA LEU A 325 12.68 9.27 2.86
C LEU A 325 13.58 10.33 2.23
N LEU A 326 13.17 11.59 2.27
CA LEU A 326 13.95 12.71 1.76
C LEU A 326 15.25 12.92 2.55
N GLY A 327 15.21 12.75 3.88
CA GLY A 327 16.41 12.76 4.71
C GLY A 327 17.44 11.72 4.27
N PHE A 328 17.00 10.50 3.98
CA PHE A 328 17.86 9.45 3.43
C PHE A 328 18.33 9.76 2.00
N ALA A 329 17.46 10.32 1.15
CA ALA A 329 17.84 10.75 -0.19
C ALA A 329 18.94 11.82 -0.14
N LEU A 330 18.86 12.79 0.78
CA LEU A 330 19.89 13.79 1.01
C LEU A 330 21.21 13.18 1.50
N LEU A 331 21.16 12.26 2.47
CA LEU A 331 22.35 11.56 2.95
C LEU A 331 23.05 10.79 1.85
N TYR A 332 22.30 10.02 1.04
CA TYR A 332 22.86 9.34 -0.11
C TYR A 332 23.36 10.31 -1.18
N ALA A 333 22.59 11.32 -1.54
CA ALA A 333 22.97 12.30 -2.56
C ALA A 333 24.28 13.01 -2.22
N LEU A 334 24.42 13.47 -0.98
CA LEU A 334 25.65 14.12 -0.50
C LEU A 334 26.83 13.13 -0.43
N GLY A 335 26.60 11.93 0.15
CA GLY A 335 27.64 10.91 0.26
C GLY A 335 28.16 10.44 -1.09
N TYR A 336 27.28 10.28 -2.09
CA TYR A 336 27.63 9.85 -3.44
C TYR A 336 28.29 10.97 -4.26
N ALA A 337 27.86 12.22 -4.08
CA ALA A 337 28.53 13.36 -4.67
C ALA A 337 29.96 13.51 -4.13
N ILE A 338 30.17 13.34 -2.82
CA ILE A 338 31.51 13.33 -2.22
C ILE A 338 32.34 12.17 -2.76
N ALA A 339 31.76 10.99 -2.93
CA ALA A 339 32.46 9.84 -3.52
C ALA A 339 32.89 10.09 -4.96
N ALA A 340 32.07 10.78 -5.77
CA ALA A 340 32.40 11.15 -7.15
C ALA A 340 33.50 12.19 -7.25
N LEU A 341 33.62 13.10 -6.28
CA LEU A 341 34.65 14.15 -6.22
C LEU A 341 36.01 13.63 -5.75
N ARG A 342 36.01 12.60 -4.90
CA ARG A 342 37.25 12.06 -4.34
C ARG A 342 37.99 11.21 -5.36
N ARG A 343 39.25 11.58 -5.62
CA ARG A 343 40.14 10.91 -6.60
C ARG A 343 41.14 9.94 -5.94
N ASN A 344 41.16 9.84 -4.62
CA ASN A 344 42.11 9.02 -3.88
C ASN A 344 41.56 7.59 -3.75
N GLY A 345 42.28 6.60 -4.31
CA GLY A 345 41.88 5.19 -4.25
C GLY A 345 41.13 4.70 -5.50
N SER A 346 40.42 3.57 -5.36
CA SER A 346 39.57 3.03 -6.42
C SER A 346 38.37 3.95 -6.69
N TRP A 347 37.83 3.90 -7.91
CA TRP A 347 36.67 4.69 -8.31
C TRP A 347 35.48 4.41 -7.39
N LEU A 348 34.92 5.47 -6.80
CA LEU A 348 33.77 5.43 -5.86
C LEU A 348 34.04 4.69 -4.52
N ALA A 349 35.27 4.51 -4.09
CA ALA A 349 35.61 3.78 -2.83
C ALA A 349 34.87 4.28 -1.58
N TRP A 350 34.47 5.56 -1.58
CA TRP A 350 33.74 6.16 -0.46
C TRP A 350 32.27 5.73 -0.36
N LEU A 351 31.73 5.00 -1.34
CA LEU A 351 30.38 4.43 -1.23
C LEU A 351 30.25 3.40 -0.11
N ALA A 352 31.29 2.61 0.13
CA ALA A 352 31.27 1.57 1.17
C ALA A 352 30.98 2.13 2.58
N PRO A 353 31.69 3.15 3.10
CA PRO A 353 31.35 3.75 4.39
C PRO A 353 29.99 4.47 4.38
N VAL A 354 29.62 5.15 3.28
CA VAL A 354 28.33 5.82 3.16
C VAL A 354 27.21 4.79 3.27
N ASN A 355 27.23 3.72 2.48
CA ASN A 355 26.21 2.69 2.49
C ASN A 355 26.07 2.02 3.87
N ARG A 356 27.19 1.70 4.53
CA ARG A 356 27.14 1.12 5.88
C ARG A 356 26.47 2.03 6.89
N LEU A 357 26.86 3.31 6.94
CA LEU A 357 26.35 4.23 7.92
C LEU A 357 24.88 4.58 7.66
N VAL A 358 24.52 4.85 6.41
CA VAL A 358 23.15 5.20 6.04
C VAL A 358 22.20 4.01 6.26
N ALA A 359 22.64 2.78 5.98
CA ALA A 359 21.84 1.59 6.26
C ALA A 359 21.57 1.39 7.77
N LEU A 360 22.58 1.58 8.63
CA LEU A 360 22.37 1.53 10.09
C LEU A 360 21.49 2.67 10.59
N ALA A 361 21.66 3.88 10.05
CA ALA A 361 20.79 5.01 10.36
C ALA A 361 19.33 4.72 9.92
N LEU A 362 19.14 4.06 8.78
CA LEU A 362 17.82 3.63 8.33
C LEU A 362 17.15 2.69 9.34
N VAL A 363 17.85 1.66 9.78
CA VAL A 363 17.34 0.74 10.82
C VAL A 363 16.94 1.50 12.07
N ALA A 364 17.82 2.38 12.57
CA ALA A 364 17.56 3.16 13.78
C ALA A 364 16.34 4.07 13.61
N VAL A 365 16.24 4.81 12.52
CA VAL A 365 15.12 5.72 12.26
C VAL A 365 13.81 4.96 12.10
N LEU A 366 13.78 3.85 11.35
CA LEU A 366 12.57 3.03 11.19
C LEU A 366 12.08 2.48 12.53
N MET A 367 12.97 2.00 13.41
CA MET A 367 12.60 1.55 14.74
C MET A 367 12.12 2.70 15.64
N LEU A 368 12.76 3.89 15.55
CA LEU A 368 12.37 5.07 16.32
C LEU A 368 10.97 5.58 15.91
N THR A 369 10.63 5.58 14.63
CA THR A 369 9.30 6.00 14.14
C THR A 369 8.17 5.10 14.64
N GLN A 370 8.50 3.88 15.07
CA GLN A 370 7.55 2.92 15.65
C GLN A 370 7.66 2.85 17.18
N SER A 371 8.23 3.85 17.81
CA SER A 371 8.43 3.94 19.27
C SER A 371 7.73 5.18 19.85
N PRO A 372 7.54 5.23 21.19
CA PRO A 372 6.98 6.42 21.84
C PRO A 372 7.84 7.69 21.66
N MET A 373 9.14 7.53 21.34
CA MET A 373 10.07 8.65 21.19
C MET A 373 9.76 9.51 19.95
N PHE A 374 9.20 8.92 18.91
CA PHE A 374 8.95 9.65 17.66
C PHE A 374 7.60 9.23 17.04
N ASN A 375 6.51 9.68 17.67
CA ASN A 375 5.15 9.36 17.23
C ASN A 375 4.70 10.28 16.09
N LEU A 376 4.75 9.78 14.85
CA LEU A 376 4.36 10.53 13.65
C LEU A 376 2.90 11.00 13.69
N ARG A 377 1.99 10.20 14.27
CA ARG A 377 0.57 10.51 14.36
C ARG A 377 0.32 11.65 15.34
N ALA A 378 0.97 11.62 16.50
CA ALA A 378 0.88 12.69 17.49
C ALA A 378 1.45 14.02 16.92
N ILE A 379 2.55 13.97 16.16
CA ILE A 379 3.12 15.13 15.48
C ILE A 379 2.11 15.71 14.47
N SER A 380 1.43 14.85 13.70
CA SER A 380 0.41 15.29 12.75
C SER A 380 -0.79 15.94 13.46
N VAL A 381 -1.32 15.31 14.52
CA VAL A 381 -2.40 15.88 15.35
C VAL A 381 -2.02 17.28 15.84
N HIS A 382 -0.84 17.40 16.47
CA HIS A 382 -0.37 18.68 17.00
C HIS A 382 -0.23 19.74 15.91
N SER A 383 0.31 19.38 14.75
CA SER A 383 0.46 20.30 13.62
C SER A 383 -0.88 20.81 13.08
N GLN A 384 -1.88 19.93 12.93
CA GLN A 384 -3.19 20.31 12.40
C GLN A 384 -3.97 21.19 13.41
N LEU A 385 -3.94 20.85 14.70
CA LEU A 385 -4.56 21.68 15.75
C LEU A 385 -3.87 23.04 15.90
N ALA A 386 -2.53 23.09 15.84
CA ALA A 386 -1.79 24.35 15.88
C ALA A 386 -2.14 25.30 14.71
N ARG A 387 -2.53 24.76 13.56
CA ARG A 387 -3.03 25.58 12.44
C ARG A 387 -4.38 26.21 12.74
N VAL A 388 -5.25 25.46 13.41
CA VAL A 388 -6.54 26.01 13.87
C VAL A 388 -6.32 27.10 14.92
N GLU A 389 -5.42 26.88 15.87
CA GLU A 389 -5.11 27.88 16.91
C GLU A 389 -4.49 29.16 16.36
N ARG A 390 -3.66 29.07 15.32
CA ARG A 390 -3.08 30.23 14.65
C ARG A 390 -4.04 30.94 13.70
N GLY A 391 -5.22 30.36 13.42
CA GLY A 391 -6.18 30.91 12.46
C GLY A 391 -5.85 30.58 10.99
N ASP A 392 -4.85 29.74 10.71
CA ASP A 392 -4.48 29.30 9.37
C ASP A 392 -5.52 28.35 8.76
N LEU A 393 -6.34 27.74 9.60
CA LEU A 393 -7.41 26.82 9.23
C LEU A 393 -8.64 27.09 10.12
N ALA A 394 -9.79 27.30 9.52
CA ALA A 394 -11.04 27.41 10.26
C ALA A 394 -11.42 26.04 10.86
N LEU A 395 -11.98 26.04 12.07
CA LEU A 395 -12.26 24.82 12.83
C LEU A 395 -13.28 23.91 12.12
N ASP A 396 -14.27 24.50 11.44
CA ASP A 396 -15.26 23.80 10.62
C ASP A 396 -14.69 23.10 9.39
N LYS A 397 -13.49 23.54 8.94
CA LYS A 397 -12.74 22.94 7.82
C LYS A 397 -11.70 21.90 8.26
N LEU A 398 -11.63 21.58 9.55
CA LEU A 398 -10.76 20.52 10.04
C LEU A 398 -11.24 19.17 9.48
N ASP A 399 -10.29 18.39 8.97
CA ASP A 399 -10.56 17.05 8.42
C ASP A 399 -10.79 16.03 9.54
N LEU A 400 -12.02 16.00 10.09
CA LEU A 400 -12.41 15.08 11.16
C LEU A 400 -12.25 13.59 10.77
N PRO A 401 -12.61 13.16 9.53
CA PRO A 401 -12.32 11.81 9.06
C PRO A 401 -10.84 11.43 9.12
N TYR A 402 -9.93 12.33 8.75
CA TYR A 402 -8.49 12.11 8.87
C TYR A 402 -8.07 11.80 10.30
N PHE A 403 -8.59 12.56 11.27
CA PHE A 403 -8.32 12.32 12.69
C PHE A 403 -8.86 10.98 13.16
N ARG A 404 -10.09 10.63 12.77
CA ARG A 404 -10.78 9.40 13.20
C ARG A 404 -10.13 8.15 12.64
N TRP A 405 -9.80 8.14 11.33
CA TRP A 405 -9.46 6.94 10.60
C TRP A 405 -7.97 6.77 10.29
N GLN A 406 -7.18 7.85 10.27
CA GLN A 406 -5.78 7.77 9.88
C GLN A 406 -4.79 8.04 11.03
N LEU A 407 -5.23 8.74 12.08
CA LEU A 407 -4.35 9.10 13.18
C LEU A 407 -4.44 8.16 14.40
N GLY A 408 -5.28 7.13 14.34
CA GLY A 408 -5.44 6.14 15.41
C GLY A 408 -5.81 6.78 16.76
N THR A 409 -5.28 6.21 17.86
CA THR A 409 -5.54 6.68 19.23
C THR A 409 -5.28 8.19 19.42
N PRO A 410 -4.16 8.78 18.97
CA PRO A 410 -3.93 10.22 19.12
C PRO A 410 -5.00 11.08 18.43
N GLY A 411 -5.50 10.65 17.27
CA GLY A 411 -6.56 11.34 16.55
C GLY A 411 -7.89 11.31 17.30
N ILE A 412 -8.29 10.12 17.79
CA ILE A 412 -9.53 9.95 18.57
C ILE A 412 -9.48 10.77 19.87
N GLU A 413 -8.34 10.75 20.57
CA GLU A 413 -8.17 11.56 21.79
C GLU A 413 -8.30 13.06 21.49
N ALA A 414 -7.76 13.51 20.34
CA ALA A 414 -7.90 14.90 19.92
C ALA A 414 -9.36 15.26 19.60
N LEU A 415 -10.11 14.40 18.90
CA LEU A 415 -11.53 14.60 18.62
C LEU A 415 -12.36 14.64 19.92
N LYS A 416 -12.10 13.74 20.88
CA LYS A 416 -12.75 13.76 22.20
C LYS A 416 -12.47 15.05 23.00
N ARG A 417 -11.24 15.60 22.88
CA ARG A 417 -10.95 16.92 23.48
C ARG A 417 -11.71 18.04 22.78
N LEU A 418 -11.83 18.01 21.46
CA LEU A 418 -12.59 18.98 20.70
C LEU A 418 -14.09 18.98 21.03
N GLN A 419 -14.69 17.84 21.43
CA GLN A 419 -16.09 17.80 21.90
C GLN A 419 -16.35 18.73 23.09
N HIS A 420 -15.33 19.04 23.89
CA HIS A 420 -15.43 19.92 25.05
C HIS A 420 -14.90 21.35 24.77
N ASP A 421 -14.47 21.65 23.53
CA ASP A 421 -14.01 22.99 23.15
C ASP A 421 -15.22 23.96 23.07
N PRO A 422 -15.16 25.12 23.77
CA PRO A 422 -16.25 26.11 23.73
C PRO A 422 -16.64 26.54 22.31
N ARG A 423 -15.71 26.55 21.38
CA ARG A 423 -15.95 26.90 19.96
C ARG A 423 -16.80 25.86 19.25
N VAL A 424 -16.60 24.58 19.55
CA VAL A 424 -17.41 23.47 19.03
C VAL A 424 -18.79 23.45 19.68
N LEU A 425 -18.86 23.71 20.99
CA LEU A 425 -20.13 23.76 21.72
C LEU A 425 -21.02 24.92 21.28
N ALA A 426 -20.42 26.00 20.76
CA ALA A 426 -21.14 27.15 20.23
C ALA A 426 -21.67 26.94 18.79
N ASP A 427 -21.13 25.94 18.06
CA ASP A 427 -21.53 25.60 16.68
C ASP A 427 -22.22 24.22 16.67
N GLU A 428 -23.57 24.24 16.66
CA GLU A 428 -24.39 23.03 16.74
C GLU A 428 -24.17 22.09 15.54
N ALA A 429 -23.87 22.63 14.34
CA ALA A 429 -23.60 21.84 13.14
C ALA A 429 -22.25 21.12 13.23
N LEU A 430 -21.23 21.83 13.69
CA LEU A 430 -19.89 21.24 13.87
C LEU A 430 -19.92 20.18 14.99
N LYS A 431 -20.63 20.43 16.09
CA LYS A 431 -20.83 19.47 17.19
C LYS A 431 -21.53 18.21 16.69
N ALA A 432 -22.62 18.35 15.94
CA ALA A 432 -23.34 17.20 15.39
C ALA A 432 -22.45 16.36 14.46
N ARG A 433 -21.66 17.01 13.61
CA ARG A 433 -20.69 16.34 12.70
C ARG A 433 -19.59 15.63 13.48
N LEU A 434 -19.10 16.21 14.57
CA LEU A 434 -18.07 15.62 15.42
C LEU A 434 -18.61 14.39 16.17
N ASP A 435 -19.82 14.49 16.73
CA ASP A 435 -20.47 13.39 17.43
C ASP A 435 -20.78 12.23 16.47
N GLU A 436 -21.17 12.54 15.24
CA GLU A 436 -21.41 11.56 14.19
C GLU A 436 -20.14 10.79 13.83
N ILE A 437 -19.02 11.48 13.56
CA ILE A 437 -17.75 10.83 13.17
C ILE A 437 -17.18 9.97 14.31
N LEU A 438 -17.38 10.35 15.56
CA LEU A 438 -16.96 9.56 16.71
C LEU A 438 -17.86 8.34 16.96
N ALA A 439 -19.13 8.40 16.57
CA ALA A 439 -20.07 7.30 16.68
C ALA A 439 -19.92 6.24 15.57
N GLN A 440 -19.27 6.58 14.45
CA GLN A 440 -19.04 5.63 13.35
C GLN A 440 -18.13 4.48 13.79
N LYS A 441 -18.56 3.25 13.51
CA LYS A 441 -17.79 2.03 13.80
C LYS A 441 -16.86 1.65 12.66
N GLU A 442 -17.25 1.91 11.42
CA GLU A 442 -16.47 1.58 10.22
C GLU A 442 -16.23 2.83 9.36
N ARG A 443 -15.07 2.88 8.71
CA ARG A 443 -14.67 4.00 7.82
C ARG A 443 -15.65 4.21 6.66
N TRP A 444 -16.24 3.13 6.20
CA TRP A 444 -17.18 3.09 5.08
C TRP A 444 -18.65 3.12 5.55
N GLU A 445 -18.86 3.17 6.85
CA GLU A 445 -20.17 3.45 7.44
C GLU A 445 -20.49 4.92 7.14
N SER A 446 -20.86 5.17 5.89
CA SER A 446 -21.37 6.49 5.52
C SER A 446 -22.59 6.79 6.38
N PRO A 447 -22.81 8.03 6.79
CA PRO A 447 -24.10 8.46 7.29
C PRO A 447 -25.11 8.22 6.17
N GLY A 448 -25.62 6.99 6.13
CA GLY A 448 -26.69 6.63 5.22
C GLY A 448 -27.88 7.52 5.51
N ALA A 449 -28.71 7.75 4.53
CA ALA A 449 -29.96 8.44 4.77
C ALA A 449 -30.66 7.78 5.97
N LYS A 450 -30.82 8.53 7.07
CA LYS A 450 -31.38 7.99 8.31
C LYS A 450 -32.90 7.76 8.19
N SER A 451 -33.52 8.38 7.18
CA SER A 451 -34.95 8.27 6.91
C SER A 451 -35.29 8.51 5.43
N ALA A 452 -36.45 8.04 5.01
CA ALA A 452 -36.99 8.30 3.67
C ALA A 452 -37.14 9.82 3.40
N VAL A 453 -37.41 10.61 4.44
CA VAL A 453 -37.51 12.07 4.34
C VAL A 453 -36.17 12.71 4.02
N SER A 454 -35.08 12.25 4.67
CA SER A 454 -33.74 12.77 4.40
C SER A 454 -33.24 12.36 2.98
N LEU A 455 -33.60 11.17 2.51
CA LEU A 455 -33.32 10.73 1.16
C LEU A 455 -34.11 11.53 0.11
N ALA A 456 -35.38 11.77 0.35
CA ALA A 456 -36.23 12.59 -0.52
C ALA A 456 -35.73 14.04 -0.68
N ALA A 457 -35.05 14.59 0.34
CA ALA A 457 -34.51 15.94 0.29
C ALA A 457 -33.28 16.06 -0.63
N VAL A 458 -32.58 14.97 -0.85
CA VAL A 458 -31.32 14.93 -1.63
C VAL A 458 -31.54 14.46 -3.07
N LEU A 459 -32.51 13.54 -3.29
CA LEU A 459 -32.80 13.00 -4.61
C LEU A 459 -33.74 13.93 -5.38
N LYS A 460 -33.32 14.33 -6.57
CA LYS A 460 -34.07 15.23 -7.44
C LYS A 460 -34.87 14.41 -8.46
N PRO A 461 -36.23 14.52 -8.47
CA PRO A 461 -37.01 13.84 -9.49
C PRO A 461 -36.75 14.44 -10.88
N SER A 462 -36.78 13.61 -11.89
CA SER A 462 -36.68 14.01 -13.29
C SER A 462 -37.65 13.17 -14.14
N PRO A 463 -38.65 13.75 -14.79
CA PRO A 463 -38.97 15.21 -14.80
C PRO A 463 -39.33 15.78 -13.39
N ARG A 464 -39.22 17.08 -13.22
CA ARG A 464 -39.33 17.76 -11.93
C ARG A 464 -40.69 17.61 -11.24
N ASP A 465 -41.72 17.34 -12.01
CA ASP A 465 -43.10 17.13 -11.58
C ASP A 465 -43.41 15.68 -11.17
N ALA A 466 -42.46 14.76 -11.39
CA ALA A 466 -42.66 13.38 -11.02
C ALA A 466 -42.65 13.20 -9.48
N ALA A 467 -43.69 12.59 -8.96
CA ALA A 467 -43.80 12.31 -7.52
C ALA A 467 -43.06 11.01 -7.19
N ILE A 468 -42.00 11.10 -6.39
CA ILE A 468 -41.23 9.92 -5.94
C ILE A 468 -42.09 9.09 -4.97
N PRO A 469 -42.34 7.79 -5.24
CA PRO A 469 -43.09 6.94 -4.36
C PRO A 469 -42.40 6.77 -2.99
N PRO A 470 -43.09 7.03 -1.85
CA PRO A 470 -42.49 6.85 -0.52
C PRO A 470 -42.00 5.41 -0.28
N ALA A 471 -42.72 4.42 -0.79
CA ALA A 471 -42.35 3.00 -0.69
C ALA A 471 -41.05 2.68 -1.42
N LEU A 472 -40.74 3.34 -2.55
CA LEU A 472 -39.48 3.24 -3.25
C LEU A 472 -38.31 3.77 -2.38
N LEU A 473 -38.48 4.93 -1.77
CA LEU A 473 -37.46 5.51 -0.87
C LEU A 473 -37.19 4.59 0.33
N GLN A 474 -38.24 4.02 0.91
CA GLN A 474 -38.09 3.06 2.00
C GLN A 474 -37.33 1.82 1.55
N ARG A 475 -37.66 1.30 0.35
CA ARG A 475 -36.93 0.15 -0.22
C ARG A 475 -35.47 0.43 -0.49
N MET A 476 -35.12 1.63 -0.99
CA MET A 476 -33.73 2.07 -1.16
C MET A 476 -32.97 2.08 0.16
N LEU A 477 -33.59 2.55 1.24
CA LEU A 477 -32.99 2.55 2.58
C LEU A 477 -32.78 1.13 3.12
N ASP A 478 -33.72 0.23 2.91
CA ASP A 478 -33.61 -1.15 3.36
C ASP A 478 -32.48 -1.90 2.62
N LEU A 479 -32.34 -1.62 1.32
CA LEU A 479 -31.24 -2.17 0.50
C LEU A 479 -29.88 -1.54 0.82
N GLN A 480 -29.85 -0.29 1.30
CA GLN A 480 -28.62 0.37 1.77
C GLN A 480 -28.07 -0.27 3.05
N LYS A 481 -28.98 -0.75 3.92
CA LYS A 481 -28.60 -1.39 5.20
C LYS A 481 -28.25 -2.86 5.08
N GLY A 482 -28.45 -3.47 3.92
CA GLY A 482 -28.28 -4.89 3.70
C GLY A 482 -26.99 -5.25 2.97
N ASP A 483 -26.76 -6.53 2.91
CA ASP A 483 -25.64 -7.34 2.43
C ASP A 483 -24.73 -6.74 1.32
N ASP A 484 -23.47 -7.20 1.26
CA ASP A 484 -22.43 -6.91 0.26
C ASP A 484 -22.86 -6.99 -1.22
N LYS A 485 -23.95 -7.69 -1.50
CA LYS A 485 -24.52 -7.84 -2.86
C LYS A 485 -25.06 -6.54 -3.45
N ASN A 486 -25.41 -5.56 -2.61
CA ASN A 486 -25.97 -4.28 -3.03
C ASN A 486 -24.97 -3.10 -2.92
N TRP A 487 -23.69 -3.42 -2.80
CA TRP A 487 -22.61 -2.42 -2.67
C TRP A 487 -22.67 -1.27 -3.70
N PRO A 488 -22.94 -1.49 -5.01
CA PRO A 488 -23.02 -0.39 -5.98
C PRO A 488 -24.15 0.61 -5.65
N LEU A 489 -25.30 0.13 -5.17
CA LEU A 489 -26.41 0.99 -4.74
C LEU A 489 -26.05 1.76 -3.48
N ALA A 490 -25.52 1.09 -2.46
CA ALA A 490 -25.13 1.72 -1.20
C ALA A 490 -24.08 2.82 -1.43
N SER A 491 -23.07 2.56 -2.25
CA SER A 491 -22.05 3.55 -2.65
C SER A 491 -22.70 4.77 -3.35
N THR A 492 -23.61 4.52 -4.31
CA THR A 492 -24.29 5.62 -5.03
C THR A 492 -25.13 6.47 -4.09
N LEU A 493 -25.93 5.85 -3.22
CA LEU A 493 -26.76 6.58 -2.25
C LEU A 493 -25.92 7.40 -1.26
N ASN A 494 -24.76 6.86 -0.85
CA ASN A 494 -23.83 7.56 0.02
C ASN A 494 -23.25 8.81 -0.65
N ASP A 495 -22.80 8.72 -1.90
CA ASP A 495 -22.32 9.87 -2.67
C ASP A 495 -23.38 10.97 -2.78
N CYS A 496 -24.66 10.55 -2.94
CA CYS A 496 -25.80 11.47 -3.00
C CYS A 496 -26.02 12.21 -1.67
N VAL A 497 -26.03 11.47 -0.55
CA VAL A 497 -26.29 12.02 0.79
C VAL A 497 -25.14 12.91 1.26
N GLN A 498 -23.90 12.58 0.91
CA GLN A 498 -22.73 13.39 1.27
C GLN A 498 -22.53 14.62 0.38
N GLY A 499 -23.35 14.78 -0.67
CA GLY A 499 -23.20 15.89 -1.61
C GLY A 499 -21.98 15.78 -2.53
N HIS A 500 -21.34 14.59 -2.61
CA HIS A 500 -20.24 14.33 -3.54
C HIS A 500 -20.72 14.27 -4.98
N ALA A 501 -22.00 13.99 -5.20
CA ALA A 501 -22.66 13.96 -6.50
C ALA A 501 -24.06 14.58 -6.43
N SER A 502 -24.50 15.20 -7.53
CA SER A 502 -25.90 15.54 -7.72
C SER A 502 -26.66 14.30 -8.21
N CYS A 503 -27.70 13.91 -7.48
CA CYS A 503 -28.43 12.67 -7.77
C CYS A 503 -29.85 12.95 -8.26
N TYR A 504 -30.24 12.23 -9.31
CA TYR A 504 -31.52 12.35 -9.98
C TYR A 504 -32.25 11.00 -9.97
N LEU A 505 -33.53 11.00 -9.71
CA LEU A 505 -34.41 9.86 -9.90
C LEU A 505 -35.19 10.08 -11.20
N LEU A 506 -34.83 9.32 -12.24
CA LEU A 506 -35.45 9.40 -13.56
C LEU A 506 -36.64 8.46 -13.58
N ALA A 507 -37.82 8.97 -13.91
CA ALA A 507 -39.03 8.17 -14.13
C ALA A 507 -39.17 7.89 -15.64
N ALA A 508 -39.07 6.62 -16.05
CA ALA A 508 -39.17 6.22 -17.44
C ALA A 508 -39.85 4.84 -17.55
N ASP A 509 -40.81 4.71 -18.43
CA ASP A 509 -41.47 3.44 -18.76
C ASP A 509 -40.57 2.68 -19.78
N LEU A 510 -39.72 1.78 -19.25
CA LEU A 510 -38.74 1.06 -20.05
C LEU A 510 -39.27 -0.24 -20.67
N ASP A 511 -40.25 -0.88 -20.01
CA ASP A 511 -40.85 -2.13 -20.50
C ASP A 511 -42.19 -1.93 -21.23
N ARG A 512 -42.71 -0.67 -21.27
CA ARG A 512 -43.94 -0.25 -21.93
C ARG A 512 -45.20 -0.86 -21.33
N ASP A 513 -45.18 -1.06 -20.02
CA ASP A 513 -46.35 -1.56 -19.30
C ASP A 513 -47.30 -0.41 -18.84
N GLY A 514 -46.92 0.85 -19.07
CA GLY A 514 -47.66 2.06 -18.69
C GLY A 514 -47.34 2.54 -17.29
N ARG A 515 -46.40 1.93 -16.59
CA ARG A 515 -45.88 2.34 -15.27
C ARG A 515 -44.43 2.71 -15.36
N PRO A 516 -43.99 3.83 -14.79
CA PRO A 516 -42.60 4.21 -14.87
C PRO A 516 -41.72 3.38 -13.94
N GLU A 517 -40.64 2.84 -14.45
CA GLU A 517 -39.47 2.43 -13.66
C GLU A 517 -38.71 3.65 -13.19
N TRP A 518 -37.97 3.47 -12.08
CA TRP A 518 -37.14 4.52 -11.50
C TRP A 518 -35.67 4.19 -11.58
N ILE A 519 -34.88 5.13 -12.13
CA ILE A 519 -33.45 4.97 -12.35
C ILE A 519 -32.73 5.99 -11.48
N LEU A 520 -31.81 5.53 -10.63
CA LEU A 520 -30.97 6.42 -9.82
C LEU A 520 -29.72 6.81 -10.63
N ALA A 521 -29.76 8.01 -11.23
CA ALA A 521 -28.65 8.60 -11.97
C ALA A 521 -27.87 9.59 -11.11
N ARG A 522 -26.57 9.69 -11.30
CA ARG A 522 -25.70 10.64 -10.62
C ARG A 522 -24.84 11.45 -11.56
N ASP A 523 -24.50 12.68 -11.15
CA ASP A 523 -23.54 13.57 -11.81
C ASP A 523 -22.47 14.04 -10.77
N PRO A 524 -21.17 13.88 -11.02
CA PRO A 524 -20.59 13.27 -12.23
C PRO A 524 -20.86 11.77 -12.30
N ALA A 525 -21.08 11.28 -13.51
CA ALA A 525 -21.29 9.86 -13.79
C ALA A 525 -20.00 9.07 -13.59
N ALA A 526 -19.66 8.81 -12.33
CA ALA A 526 -18.55 7.91 -11.99
C ALA A 526 -19.09 6.49 -11.90
N GLY A 527 -18.65 5.62 -12.80
CA GLY A 527 -19.12 4.23 -12.91
C GLY A 527 -20.41 4.09 -13.76
N ASN A 528 -20.47 3.04 -14.55
CA ASN A 528 -21.47 2.84 -15.60
C ASN A 528 -22.71 2.08 -15.16
N ALA A 529 -23.01 2.01 -13.85
CA ALA A 529 -24.08 1.18 -13.36
C ALA A 529 -25.07 2.02 -12.55
N TRP A 530 -26.18 2.40 -13.21
CA TRP A 530 -27.28 3.11 -12.54
C TRP A 530 -28.34 2.12 -12.07
N PRO A 531 -28.64 2.08 -10.75
CA PRO A 531 -29.68 1.22 -10.21
C PRO A 531 -31.03 1.49 -10.85
N LEU A 532 -31.71 0.42 -11.28
CA LEU A 532 -33.04 0.42 -11.88
C LEU A 532 -34.02 -0.26 -10.92
N PHE A 533 -35.10 0.44 -10.59
CA PHE A 533 -36.14 -0.04 -9.71
C PHE A 533 -37.47 -0.13 -10.45
N GLY A 534 -38.20 -1.20 -10.20
CA GLY A 534 -39.56 -1.40 -10.72
C GLY A 534 -40.46 -2.07 -9.69
N GLU A 535 -41.77 -1.94 -9.89
CA GLU A 535 -42.77 -2.56 -9.04
C GLU A 535 -43.08 -3.97 -9.56
N LYS A 536 -42.89 -5.01 -8.74
CA LYS A 536 -43.29 -6.39 -9.02
C LYS A 536 -44.13 -6.95 -7.90
N GLY A 537 -45.31 -7.42 -8.21
CA GLY A 537 -46.23 -8.00 -7.20
C GLY A 537 -46.69 -7.03 -6.13
N GLY A 538 -46.72 -5.72 -6.42
CA GLY A 538 -47.05 -4.66 -5.46
C GLY A 538 -45.92 -4.19 -4.54
N GLU A 539 -44.70 -4.69 -4.75
CA GLU A 539 -43.48 -4.30 -4.00
C GLU A 539 -42.40 -3.74 -4.91
N TRP A 540 -41.71 -2.69 -4.43
CA TRP A 540 -40.54 -2.13 -5.14
C TRP A 540 -39.33 -3.05 -5.03
N GLN A 541 -38.72 -3.34 -6.15
CA GLN A 541 -37.54 -4.21 -6.22
C GLN A 541 -36.44 -3.56 -7.08
N LEU A 542 -35.19 -3.81 -6.70
CA LEU A 542 -34.04 -3.51 -7.55
C LEU A 542 -34.01 -4.54 -8.68
N LEU A 543 -34.33 -4.12 -9.90
CA LEU A 543 -34.41 -4.98 -11.09
C LEU A 543 -33.01 -5.27 -11.69
N GLY A 544 -32.07 -4.35 -11.49
CA GLY A 544 -30.73 -4.45 -12.02
C GLY A 544 -30.06 -3.09 -12.16
N TYR A 545 -29.13 -3.00 -13.08
CA TYR A 545 -28.34 -1.80 -13.31
C TYR A 545 -28.31 -1.48 -14.81
N LEU A 546 -28.49 -0.20 -15.15
CA LEU A 546 -28.28 0.31 -16.48
C LEU A 546 -26.81 0.71 -16.66
N GLY A 547 -26.16 0.17 -17.68
CA GLY A 547 -24.79 0.53 -18.08
C GLY A 547 -24.81 1.37 -19.35
N GLY A 548 -23.97 2.41 -19.41
CA GLY A 548 -23.77 3.24 -20.59
C GLY A 548 -22.30 3.28 -21.04
N SER A 549 -22.02 3.70 -22.28
CA SER A 549 -20.67 3.96 -22.74
C SER A 549 -20.19 5.32 -22.21
N ASN A 550 -18.97 5.37 -21.63
CA ASN A 550 -18.38 6.62 -21.13
C ASN A 550 -17.76 7.50 -22.24
N GLU A 551 -17.87 7.13 -23.51
CA GLU A 551 -17.18 7.83 -24.58
C GLU A 551 -17.67 9.26 -24.80
N ALA A 552 -18.95 9.50 -24.60
CA ALA A 552 -19.58 10.81 -24.76
C ALA A 552 -19.22 11.83 -23.67
N MET A 553 -18.55 11.44 -22.58
CA MET A 553 -18.28 12.30 -21.42
C MET A 553 -16.79 12.63 -21.20
N LYS A 554 -15.98 12.55 -22.26
CA LYS A 554 -14.52 12.80 -22.18
C LYS A 554 -14.17 14.29 -22.01
N ASP A 555 -15.00 15.20 -22.47
CA ASP A 555 -14.77 16.64 -22.36
C ASP A 555 -15.72 17.32 -21.35
N GLU A 556 -15.31 18.48 -20.85
CA GLU A 556 -16.04 19.24 -19.84
C GLU A 556 -17.39 19.80 -20.35
N ALA A 557 -17.46 20.15 -21.64
CA ALA A 557 -18.69 20.69 -22.24
C ALA A 557 -19.77 19.60 -22.35
N SER A 558 -19.40 18.39 -22.76
CA SER A 558 -20.30 17.23 -22.83
C SER A 558 -20.82 16.84 -21.44
N ARG A 559 -19.95 16.88 -20.42
CA ARG A 559 -20.34 16.62 -19.01
C ARG A 559 -21.35 17.64 -18.53
N LYS A 560 -21.13 18.92 -18.80
CA LYS A 560 -22.06 20.00 -18.42
C LYS A 560 -23.41 19.87 -19.14
N ALA A 561 -23.41 19.59 -20.44
CA ALA A 561 -24.63 19.35 -21.21
C ALA A 561 -25.43 18.15 -20.70
N PHE A 562 -24.74 17.07 -20.30
CA PHE A 562 -25.35 15.89 -19.71
C PHE A 562 -26.01 16.19 -18.34
N ALA A 563 -25.29 16.90 -17.46
CA ALA A 563 -25.84 17.32 -16.16
C ALA A 563 -27.06 18.23 -16.31
N GLU A 564 -27.06 19.14 -17.30
CA GLU A 564 -28.21 19.99 -17.64
C GLU A 564 -29.38 19.18 -18.18
N ALA A 565 -29.12 18.15 -19.01
CA ALA A 565 -30.14 17.24 -19.54
C ALA A 565 -30.81 16.45 -18.41
N LEU A 566 -30.04 15.89 -17.48
CA LEU A 566 -30.58 15.22 -16.28
C LEU A 566 -31.43 16.17 -15.43
N ALA A 567 -30.94 17.38 -15.18
CA ALA A 567 -31.65 18.37 -14.38
C ALA A 567 -32.96 18.86 -15.01
N GLN A 568 -33.04 18.84 -16.33
CA GLN A 568 -34.22 19.31 -17.11
C GLN A 568 -35.17 18.18 -17.53
N GLY A 569 -34.81 16.92 -17.22
CA GLY A 569 -35.61 15.76 -17.64
C GLY A 569 -35.58 15.52 -19.17
N ARG A 570 -34.52 15.96 -19.84
CA ARG A 570 -34.34 15.75 -21.28
C ARG A 570 -33.68 14.40 -21.55
N PHE A 571 -34.48 13.35 -21.48
CA PHE A 571 -34.10 11.99 -21.84
C PHE A 571 -35.26 11.31 -22.58
N GLY A 572 -34.98 10.27 -23.36
CA GLY A 572 -35.96 9.49 -24.08
C GLY A 572 -35.70 8.00 -23.98
N VAL A 573 -36.74 7.22 -24.17
CA VAL A 573 -36.66 5.76 -24.23
C VAL A 573 -36.69 5.35 -25.71
N GLU A 574 -35.60 4.72 -26.15
CA GLU A 574 -35.47 4.22 -27.54
C GLU A 574 -35.54 2.70 -27.57
N THR A 575 -36.14 2.16 -28.62
CA THR A 575 -36.14 0.72 -28.87
C THR A 575 -34.74 0.30 -29.29
N PRO A 576 -34.12 -0.72 -28.69
CA PRO A 576 -32.79 -1.20 -29.08
C PRO A 576 -32.80 -1.59 -30.57
N ALA A 577 -31.74 -1.20 -31.29
CA ALA A 577 -31.56 -1.59 -32.69
C ALA A 577 -31.42 -3.11 -32.87
N TRP A 578 -30.96 -3.80 -31.86
CA TRP A 578 -30.73 -5.24 -31.82
C TRP A 578 -31.60 -5.90 -30.77
N GLN A 579 -32.35 -6.95 -31.18
CA GLN A 579 -33.16 -7.76 -30.27
C GLN A 579 -32.29 -8.79 -29.56
N ASP A 580 -32.71 -9.19 -28.35
CA ASP A 580 -32.08 -10.27 -27.63
C ASP A 580 -32.30 -11.62 -28.33
N LEU A 581 -31.25 -12.42 -28.51
CA LEU A 581 -31.37 -13.81 -28.97
C LEU A 581 -31.71 -14.69 -27.74
N VAL A 582 -32.80 -15.45 -27.85
CA VAL A 582 -33.23 -16.37 -26.78
C VAL A 582 -33.04 -17.80 -27.23
N ILE A 583 -32.20 -18.57 -26.53
CA ILE A 583 -31.99 -20.00 -26.77
C ILE A 583 -32.27 -20.74 -25.47
N GLU A 584 -33.24 -21.65 -25.47
CA GLU A 584 -33.65 -22.43 -24.28
C GLU A 584 -33.90 -21.58 -23.03
N GLY A 585 -34.48 -20.39 -23.19
CA GLY A 585 -34.76 -19.47 -22.09
C GLY A 585 -33.59 -18.59 -21.63
N GLN A 586 -32.38 -18.81 -22.14
CA GLN A 586 -31.24 -17.95 -21.90
C GLN A 586 -31.18 -16.78 -22.88
N ARG A 587 -31.00 -15.55 -22.38
CA ARG A 587 -30.95 -14.33 -23.19
C ARG A 587 -29.51 -13.92 -23.47
N TYR A 588 -29.19 -13.74 -24.75
CA TYR A 588 -27.92 -13.21 -25.24
C TYR A 588 -28.17 -11.81 -25.78
N ARG A 589 -27.59 -10.80 -25.12
CA ARG A 589 -27.71 -9.38 -25.47
C ARG A 589 -26.54 -8.94 -26.32
N PHE A 590 -26.83 -8.20 -27.37
CA PHE A 590 -25.80 -7.50 -28.12
C PHE A 590 -25.15 -6.43 -27.19
N ARG A 591 -23.85 -6.43 -27.13
CA ARG A 591 -23.06 -5.38 -26.49
C ARG A 591 -22.14 -4.79 -27.52
N GLU A 592 -22.26 -3.50 -27.78
CA GLU A 592 -21.27 -2.80 -28.58
C GLU A 592 -19.93 -2.89 -27.88
N GLN A 593 -18.91 -3.37 -28.59
CA GLN A 593 -17.54 -3.28 -28.08
C GLN A 593 -17.08 -1.84 -28.27
N PRO A 594 -16.57 -1.16 -27.25
CA PRO A 594 -15.85 0.08 -27.46
C PRO A 594 -14.57 -0.26 -28.24
N TYR A 595 -14.38 0.37 -29.39
CA TYR A 595 -13.15 0.33 -30.16
C TYR A 595 -11.99 0.95 -29.40
#